data_cd8768a435f0f6d1a1862bc383d228c0
#
_entry.id   cd8768a435f0f6d1a1862bc383d228c0
#
_cell.length_a   1.000
_cell.length_b   1.000
_cell.length_c   1.000
_cell.angle_alpha   90.00
_cell.angle_beta   90.00
_cell.angle_gamma   90.00
#
_symmetry.space_group_name_H-M   'P 1'
#
loop_
_entity.id
_entity.type
_entity.pdbx_description
1 polymer ?
#
loop_
_entity_poly.entity_id
_entity_poly.type
_entity_poly.pdbx_seq_one_letter_code
_entity_poly.pdbx_strand_id
1 'polypeptide(L)'
;LTTIAGFLALCIMDLALGKDIGLVMAKGVLFGVICTVTVLPSMILVFDKLIHKYQHKVLLPKFEKSSEFIIKHHKVLVAIGAIILIPAIIGNNNTKVYYNLDESLPKDLLSIVANDKLKTEYNMMSTNIILVKDDLEGYKINQMIEELKNIDGVTSVVGLEDILGARIPESFIPKELLKKIKNGGYEEIMLNSEYKSASDEVAVQLKEINKVVKKYDKEGLVGGEAPLTEDLITIADNDFKKVNTASILAIFIIILFVFKSISVPILLVLAIELAIFINLGIPYYTGSVIPFVSSIVIGTIQLGATVDYAILLTSRFQEELALTNDKVKAMTIALKTSSRSIVTSALTFFAATAGVGIISDIEMISSLCILMSRGAIISMFVILFVLPGILLLCEKLIIKTSKSFVKSTEGVK
;
A
#
# COMPACT_ATOMS: atom_id res chain seq x y z
N LEU A 1 14.46 13.63 4.21
CA LEU A 1 13.78 14.20 3.02
C LEU A 1 13.15 13.12 2.16
N THR A 2 13.85 12.03 1.87
CA THR A 2 13.36 10.86 1.12
C THR A 2 12.09 10.29 1.70
N THR A 3 12.05 10.08 3.01
CA THR A 3 10.90 9.56 3.75
C THR A 3 9.69 10.49 3.65
N ILE A 4 9.91 11.81 3.80
CA ILE A 4 8.86 12.82 3.64
C ILE A 4 8.32 12.82 2.20
N ALA A 5 9.19 12.75 1.20
CA ALA A 5 8.79 12.72 -0.20
C ALA A 5 7.99 11.45 -0.54
N GLY A 6 8.38 10.28 0.00
CA GLY A 6 7.62 9.06 -0.12
C GLY A 6 6.19 9.20 0.44
N PHE A 7 6.04 9.75 1.65
CA PHE A 7 4.70 9.97 2.22
C PHE A 7 3.89 11.03 1.46
N LEU A 8 4.52 12.10 0.97
CA LEU A 8 3.82 13.11 0.18
C LEU A 8 3.34 12.55 -1.17
N ALA A 9 3.97 11.52 -1.72
CA ALA A 9 3.47 10.86 -2.91
C ALA A 9 2.09 10.23 -2.72
N LEU A 10 1.70 9.82 -1.50
CA LEU A 10 0.35 9.37 -1.17
C LEU A 10 -0.71 10.47 -1.37
N CYS A 11 -0.32 11.75 -1.32
CA CYS A 11 -1.26 12.85 -1.53
C CYS A 11 -1.77 12.96 -2.99
N ILE A 12 -1.17 12.20 -3.93
CA ILE A 12 -1.58 12.15 -5.33
C ILE A 12 -2.80 11.22 -5.53
N MET A 13 -3.14 10.43 -4.50
CA MET A 13 -4.31 9.54 -4.54
C MET A 13 -5.61 10.32 -4.72
N ASP A 14 -6.51 9.74 -5.49
CA ASP A 14 -7.90 10.19 -5.58
C ASP A 14 -8.67 9.83 -4.29
N LEU A 15 -8.27 8.74 -3.62
CA LEU A 15 -8.82 8.34 -2.32
C LEU A 15 -8.35 9.28 -1.19
N ALA A 16 -9.30 9.89 -0.48
CA ALA A 16 -9.03 10.81 0.63
C ALA A 16 -8.15 10.17 1.73
N LEU A 17 -8.37 8.89 2.01
CA LEU A 17 -7.62 8.12 3.01
C LEU A 17 -6.10 8.16 2.77
N GLY A 18 -5.66 8.03 1.51
CA GLY A 18 -4.25 8.07 1.16
C GLY A 18 -3.64 9.45 1.40
N LYS A 19 -4.38 10.50 1.07
CA LYS A 19 -3.96 11.88 1.31
C LYS A 19 -3.82 12.18 2.79
N ASP A 20 -4.76 11.73 3.61
CA ASP A 20 -4.73 11.93 5.06
C ASP A 20 -3.55 11.20 5.71
N ILE A 21 -3.36 9.92 5.36
CA ILE A 21 -2.20 9.13 5.82
C ILE A 21 -0.90 9.80 5.39
N GLY A 22 -0.78 10.19 4.12
CA GLY A 22 0.41 10.82 3.57
C GLY A 22 0.81 12.10 4.30
N LEU A 23 -0.14 13.01 4.53
CA LEU A 23 0.09 14.27 5.23
C LEU A 23 0.46 14.07 6.71
N VAL A 24 -0.26 13.18 7.41
CA VAL A 24 0.00 12.90 8.83
C VAL A 24 1.39 12.28 9.01
N MET A 25 1.74 11.30 8.18
CA MET A 25 3.06 10.64 8.22
C MET A 25 4.18 11.61 7.85
N ALA A 26 4.03 12.40 6.78
CA ALA A 26 5.03 13.40 6.37
C ALA A 26 5.26 14.44 7.46
N LYS A 27 4.20 14.95 8.08
CA LYS A 27 4.26 15.87 9.22
C LYS A 27 4.97 15.24 10.42
N GLY A 28 4.65 13.99 10.75
CA GLY A 28 5.28 13.26 11.84
C GLY A 28 6.79 13.12 11.65
N VAL A 29 7.24 12.76 10.44
CA VAL A 29 8.66 12.67 10.11
C VAL A 29 9.33 14.04 10.14
N LEU A 30 8.68 15.10 9.65
CA LEU A 30 9.23 16.46 9.71
C LEU A 30 9.49 16.90 11.15
N PHE A 31 8.53 16.73 12.05
CA PHE A 31 8.72 17.02 13.47
C PHE A 31 9.78 16.13 14.12
N GLY A 32 9.82 14.85 13.74
CA GLY A 32 10.88 13.93 14.18
C GLY A 32 12.27 14.43 13.82
N VAL A 33 12.47 14.89 12.57
CA VAL A 33 13.75 15.47 12.13
C VAL A 33 14.09 16.73 12.91
N ILE A 34 13.14 17.65 13.11
CA ILE A 34 13.35 18.87 13.90
C ILE A 34 13.77 18.51 15.33
N CYS A 35 13.06 17.60 15.98
CA CYS A 35 13.40 17.15 17.33
C CYS A 35 14.78 16.48 17.40
N THR A 36 15.12 15.66 16.41
CA THR A 36 16.42 14.97 16.36
C THR A 36 17.59 15.92 16.18
N VAL A 37 17.41 17.02 15.43
CA VAL A 37 18.50 18.00 15.19
C VAL A 37 18.61 19.02 16.33
N THR A 38 17.50 19.35 17.01
CA THR A 38 17.49 20.42 18.03
C THR A 38 17.47 19.87 19.46
N VAL A 39 16.48 19.04 19.78
CA VAL A 39 16.21 18.56 21.14
C VAL A 39 17.19 17.45 21.53
N LEU A 40 17.40 16.45 20.67
CA LEU A 40 18.21 15.28 21.00
C LEU A 40 19.67 15.63 21.35
N PRO A 41 20.41 16.46 20.60
CA PRO A 41 21.77 16.86 20.97
C PRO A 41 21.82 17.58 22.32
N SER A 42 20.86 18.47 22.57
CA SER A 42 20.75 19.20 23.84
C SER A 42 20.50 18.25 25.01
N MET A 43 19.59 17.27 24.83
CA MET A 43 19.35 16.25 25.86
C MET A 43 20.58 15.39 26.12
N ILE A 44 21.29 14.96 25.08
CA ILE A 44 22.53 14.17 25.23
C ILE A 44 23.56 14.95 26.09
N LEU A 45 23.75 16.24 25.80
CA LEU A 45 24.67 17.08 26.57
C LEU A 45 24.24 17.26 28.04
N VAL A 46 22.95 17.49 28.30
CA VAL A 46 22.40 17.66 29.65
C VAL A 46 22.52 16.36 30.46
N PHE A 47 22.22 15.22 29.83
CA PHE A 47 22.23 13.92 30.52
C PHE A 47 23.55 13.14 30.37
N ASP A 48 24.60 13.74 29.85
CA ASP A 48 25.89 13.10 29.60
C ASP A 48 26.43 12.32 30.82
N LYS A 49 26.41 12.93 32.00
CA LYS A 49 26.85 12.27 33.25
C LYS A 49 26.02 11.04 33.62
N LEU A 50 24.70 11.08 33.35
CA LEU A 50 23.80 9.95 33.61
C LEU A 50 24.01 8.84 32.59
N ILE A 51 24.18 9.19 31.33
CA ILE A 51 24.45 8.25 30.23
C ILE A 51 25.74 7.47 30.55
N HIS A 52 26.83 8.14 30.93
CA HIS A 52 28.08 7.48 31.29
C HIS A 52 27.95 6.62 32.55
N LYS A 53 27.20 7.07 33.56
CA LYS A 53 27.00 6.30 34.81
C LYS A 53 26.24 4.98 34.59
N TYR A 54 25.25 4.98 33.67
CA TYR A 54 24.37 3.83 33.39
C TYR A 54 24.71 3.13 32.08
N GLN A 55 25.93 3.29 31.57
CA GLN A 55 26.36 2.67 30.34
C GLN A 55 26.38 1.14 30.45
N HIS A 56 25.62 0.45 29.62
CA HIS A 56 25.57 -1.00 29.54
C HIS A 56 26.44 -1.54 28.41
N LYS A 57 26.80 -2.83 28.49
CA LYS A 57 27.45 -3.53 27.39
C LYS A 57 26.54 -3.50 26.17
N VAL A 58 27.15 -3.25 25.03
CA VAL A 58 26.41 -3.21 23.75
C VAL A 58 25.90 -4.62 23.42
N LEU A 59 24.59 -4.77 23.27
CA LEU A 59 23.92 -6.05 22.98
C LEU A 59 24.19 -6.54 21.55
N LEU A 60 24.28 -5.62 20.58
CA LEU A 60 24.52 -6.00 19.19
C LEU A 60 25.99 -6.38 18.98
N PRO A 61 26.25 -7.54 18.36
CA PRO A 61 27.62 -7.99 18.10
C PRO A 61 28.32 -7.07 17.09
N LYS A 62 29.64 -7.17 17.04
CA LYS A 62 30.40 -6.59 15.94
C LYS A 62 30.15 -7.42 14.69
N PHE A 63 29.71 -6.76 13.61
CA PHE A 63 29.37 -7.43 12.31
C PHE A 63 30.59 -7.74 11.43
N GLU A 64 31.76 -7.95 12.03
CA GLU A 64 33.02 -8.19 11.30
C GLU A 64 32.95 -9.47 10.45
N LYS A 65 32.63 -10.59 11.09
CA LYS A 65 32.53 -11.90 10.41
C LYS A 65 31.42 -11.93 9.36
N SER A 66 30.27 -11.31 9.67
CA SER A 66 29.15 -11.23 8.73
C SER A 66 29.50 -10.39 7.50
N SER A 67 30.20 -9.27 7.68
CA SER A 67 30.65 -8.41 6.58
C SER A 67 31.63 -9.14 5.66
N GLU A 68 32.58 -9.89 6.23
CA GLU A 68 33.52 -10.68 5.45
C GLU A 68 32.83 -11.82 4.68
N PHE A 69 31.84 -12.48 5.30
CA PHE A 69 31.03 -13.50 4.64
C PHE A 69 30.26 -12.91 3.46
N ILE A 70 29.58 -11.77 3.64
CA ILE A 70 28.79 -11.08 2.61
C ILE A 70 29.69 -10.72 1.42
N ILE A 71 30.86 -10.15 1.70
CA ILE A 71 31.80 -9.75 0.65
C ILE A 71 32.36 -10.97 -0.10
N LYS A 72 32.74 -12.01 0.61
CA LYS A 72 33.25 -13.25 -0.01
C LYS A 72 32.23 -13.88 -0.97
N HIS A 73 30.93 -13.83 -0.61
CA HIS A 73 29.85 -14.49 -1.36
C HIS A 73 28.96 -13.50 -2.13
N HIS A 74 29.37 -12.24 -2.32
CA HIS A 74 28.53 -11.18 -2.88
C HIS A 74 27.86 -11.55 -4.23
N LYS A 75 28.59 -12.27 -5.12
CA LYS A 75 28.03 -12.72 -6.42
C LYS A 75 26.88 -13.72 -6.24
N VAL A 76 27.06 -14.66 -5.31
CA VAL A 76 26.03 -15.68 -5.00
C VAL A 76 24.80 -15.03 -4.36
N LEU A 77 25.01 -14.08 -3.46
CA LEU A 77 23.90 -13.35 -2.80
C LEU A 77 23.08 -12.52 -3.79
N VAL A 78 23.73 -11.89 -4.77
CA VAL A 78 23.01 -11.19 -5.86
C VAL A 78 22.26 -12.19 -6.75
N ALA A 79 22.85 -13.33 -7.08
CA ALA A 79 22.17 -14.37 -7.84
C ALA A 79 20.95 -14.93 -7.11
N ILE A 80 21.07 -15.17 -5.80
CA ILE A 80 19.93 -15.57 -4.95
C ILE A 80 18.84 -14.49 -4.95
N GLY A 81 19.20 -13.21 -4.80
CA GLY A 81 18.27 -12.10 -4.90
C GLY A 81 17.53 -12.06 -6.24
N ALA A 82 18.23 -12.27 -7.34
CA ALA A 82 17.63 -12.34 -8.67
C ALA A 82 16.68 -13.55 -8.85
N ILE A 83 17.04 -14.70 -8.27
CA ILE A 83 16.17 -15.89 -8.29
C ILE A 83 14.90 -15.66 -7.45
N ILE A 84 15.02 -15.04 -6.27
CA ILE A 84 13.90 -14.73 -5.40
C ILE A 84 12.97 -13.69 -6.03
N LEU A 85 13.47 -12.81 -6.89
CA LEU A 85 12.66 -11.80 -7.55
C LEU A 85 11.51 -12.41 -8.37
N ILE A 86 11.74 -13.55 -9.05
CA ILE A 86 10.71 -14.20 -9.88
C ILE A 86 9.49 -14.62 -9.03
N PRO A 87 9.63 -15.47 -8.00
CA PRO A 87 8.49 -15.81 -7.14
C PRO A 87 7.92 -14.58 -6.40
N ALA A 88 8.75 -13.59 -6.06
CA ALA A 88 8.26 -12.37 -5.42
C ALA A 88 7.30 -11.57 -6.33
N ILE A 89 7.63 -11.42 -7.62
CA ILE A 89 6.76 -10.77 -8.60
C ILE A 89 5.47 -11.59 -8.81
N ILE A 90 5.60 -12.91 -8.96
CA ILE A 90 4.43 -13.78 -9.12
C ILE A 90 3.51 -13.67 -7.89
N GLY A 91 4.06 -13.73 -6.69
CA GLY A 91 3.32 -13.58 -5.45
C GLY A 91 2.63 -12.22 -5.34
N ASN A 92 3.36 -11.14 -5.60
CA ASN A 92 2.80 -9.79 -5.54
C ASN A 92 1.62 -9.60 -6.52
N ASN A 93 1.75 -10.09 -7.75
CA ASN A 93 0.71 -9.93 -8.77
C ASN A 93 -0.54 -10.79 -8.53
N ASN A 94 -0.41 -11.87 -7.73
CA ASN A 94 -1.50 -12.79 -7.42
C ASN A 94 -1.98 -12.70 -5.95
N THR A 95 -1.46 -11.76 -5.18
CA THR A 95 -1.93 -11.52 -3.82
C THR A 95 -3.37 -11.03 -3.84
N LYS A 96 -4.25 -11.73 -3.12
CA LYS A 96 -5.66 -11.37 -3.02
C LYS A 96 -5.82 -10.17 -2.09
N VAL A 97 -6.67 -9.24 -2.54
CA VAL A 97 -6.97 -8.00 -1.83
C VAL A 97 -8.47 -7.95 -1.59
N TYR A 98 -8.89 -7.56 -0.39
CA TYR A 98 -10.29 -7.30 -0.11
C TYR A 98 -10.58 -5.80 -0.03
N TYR A 99 -11.78 -5.43 -0.47
CA TYR A 99 -12.22 -4.03 -0.57
C TYR A 99 -13.34 -3.69 0.42
N ASN A 100 -14.00 -4.71 0.97
CA ASN A 100 -15.10 -4.54 1.91
C ASN A 100 -14.56 -4.10 3.27
N LEU A 101 -14.87 -2.87 3.68
CA LEU A 101 -14.42 -2.32 4.96
C LEU A 101 -15.10 -3.00 6.17
N ASP A 102 -16.30 -3.56 5.99
CA ASP A 102 -17.03 -4.32 7.01
C ASP A 102 -16.30 -5.62 7.40
N GLU A 103 -15.59 -6.25 6.49
CA GLU A 103 -14.77 -7.44 6.78
C GLU A 103 -13.61 -7.16 7.73
N SER A 104 -13.20 -5.89 7.86
CA SER A 104 -12.14 -5.45 8.78
C SER A 104 -12.62 -5.19 10.21
N LEU A 105 -13.92 -5.27 10.46
CA LEU A 105 -14.52 -5.02 11.78
C LEU A 105 -14.62 -6.31 12.61
N PRO A 106 -14.60 -6.21 13.97
CA PRO A 106 -14.82 -7.35 14.84
C PRO A 106 -16.15 -8.07 14.55
N LYS A 107 -16.12 -9.38 14.43
CA LYS A 107 -17.26 -10.21 14.02
C LYS A 107 -18.38 -10.31 15.06
N ASP A 108 -18.12 -9.92 16.29
CA ASP A 108 -19.07 -9.90 17.42
C ASP A 108 -19.91 -8.63 17.49
N LEU A 109 -19.67 -7.65 16.65
CA LEU A 109 -20.51 -6.46 16.55
C LEU A 109 -21.91 -6.83 16.09
N LEU A 110 -22.94 -6.30 16.79
CA LEU A 110 -24.34 -6.60 16.49
C LEU A 110 -24.74 -6.26 15.05
N SER A 111 -24.16 -5.20 14.47
CA SER A 111 -24.38 -4.83 13.07
C SER A 111 -23.80 -5.86 12.09
N ILE A 112 -22.64 -6.43 12.40
CA ILE A 112 -22.02 -7.47 11.58
C ILE A 112 -22.83 -8.78 11.67
N VAL A 113 -23.23 -9.17 12.89
CA VAL A 113 -24.09 -10.34 13.10
C VAL A 113 -25.43 -10.21 12.37
N ALA A 114 -26.03 -9.00 12.39
CA ALA A 114 -27.28 -8.74 11.66
C ALA A 114 -27.07 -8.83 10.13
N ASN A 115 -25.98 -8.24 9.63
CA ASN A 115 -25.64 -8.29 8.20
C ASN A 115 -25.39 -9.73 7.73
N ASP A 116 -24.67 -10.53 8.53
CA ASP A 116 -24.43 -11.95 8.22
C ASP A 116 -25.74 -12.75 8.17
N LYS A 117 -26.73 -12.45 9.04
CA LYS A 117 -28.06 -13.08 8.97
C LYS A 117 -28.81 -12.70 7.70
N LEU A 118 -28.75 -11.43 7.28
CA LEU A 118 -29.35 -10.99 5.99
C LEU A 118 -28.72 -11.75 4.82
N LYS A 119 -27.39 -11.90 4.85
CA LYS A 119 -26.64 -12.63 3.82
C LYS A 119 -26.99 -14.13 3.78
N THR A 120 -27.06 -14.78 4.95
CA THR A 120 -27.20 -16.25 5.03
C THR A 120 -28.66 -16.74 5.02
N GLU A 121 -29.57 -16.02 5.68
CA GLU A 121 -30.97 -16.46 5.84
C GLU A 121 -31.88 -15.89 4.75
N TYR A 122 -31.56 -14.68 4.23
CA TYR A 122 -32.38 -14.01 3.23
C TYR A 122 -31.75 -13.99 1.81
N ASN A 123 -30.56 -14.56 1.68
CA ASN A 123 -29.79 -14.58 0.42
C ASN A 123 -29.57 -13.17 -0.19
N MET A 124 -29.43 -12.17 0.68
CA MET A 124 -29.18 -10.78 0.32
C MET A 124 -27.68 -10.50 0.50
N MET A 125 -26.86 -10.91 -0.47
CA MET A 125 -25.40 -10.73 -0.38
C MET A 125 -24.98 -9.30 -0.68
N SER A 126 -25.69 -8.64 -1.62
CA SER A 126 -25.51 -7.21 -1.88
C SER A 126 -26.84 -6.57 -2.29
N THR A 127 -27.03 -5.33 -1.86
CA THR A 127 -28.23 -4.54 -2.23
C THR A 127 -27.79 -3.35 -3.07
N ASN A 128 -28.43 -3.21 -4.23
CA ASN A 128 -28.22 -2.11 -5.15
C ASN A 128 -29.48 -1.23 -5.20
N ILE A 129 -29.27 0.06 -5.32
CA ILE A 129 -30.33 1.05 -5.47
C ILE A 129 -30.24 1.64 -6.88
N ILE A 130 -31.31 1.59 -7.60
CA ILE A 130 -31.43 2.15 -8.94
C ILE A 130 -32.32 3.39 -8.83
N LEU A 131 -31.82 4.52 -9.32
CA LEU A 131 -32.55 5.78 -9.39
C LEU A 131 -32.84 6.07 -10.86
N VAL A 132 -34.11 6.14 -11.20
CA VAL A 132 -34.58 6.54 -12.53
C VAL A 132 -35.42 7.81 -12.43
N LYS A 133 -35.57 8.55 -13.52
CA LYS A 133 -36.41 9.76 -13.52
C LYS A 133 -37.87 9.42 -13.22
N ASP A 134 -38.51 10.21 -12.36
CA ASP A 134 -39.89 10.03 -11.92
C ASP A 134 -40.94 10.39 -13.00
N ASP A 135 -40.52 10.98 -14.13
CA ASP A 135 -41.32 11.27 -15.30
C ASP A 135 -41.36 10.09 -16.31
N LEU A 136 -40.65 8.99 -16.03
CA LEU A 136 -40.71 7.79 -16.84
C LEU A 136 -42.11 7.16 -16.75
N GLU A 137 -42.63 6.72 -17.92
CA GLU A 137 -43.92 6.03 -17.99
C GLU A 137 -43.85 4.68 -17.21
N GLY A 138 -44.77 4.42 -16.30
CA GLY A 138 -44.78 3.25 -15.43
C GLY A 138 -44.70 1.91 -16.15
N TYR A 139 -45.18 1.81 -17.40
CA TYR A 139 -45.01 0.58 -18.19
C TYR A 139 -43.56 0.33 -18.60
N LYS A 140 -42.76 1.40 -18.80
CA LYS A 140 -41.34 1.29 -19.11
C LYS A 140 -40.56 0.83 -17.87
N ILE A 141 -40.93 1.38 -16.69
CA ILE A 141 -40.34 0.96 -15.43
C ILE A 141 -40.60 -0.52 -15.17
N ASN A 142 -41.87 -0.97 -15.42
CA ASN A 142 -42.19 -2.39 -15.32
C ASN A 142 -41.39 -3.28 -16.28
N GLN A 143 -41.25 -2.86 -17.55
CA GLN A 143 -40.42 -3.60 -18.50
C GLN A 143 -38.95 -3.67 -18.05
N MET A 144 -38.42 -2.57 -17.52
CA MET A 144 -37.07 -2.51 -16.97
C MET A 144 -36.93 -3.47 -15.79
N ILE A 145 -37.88 -3.46 -14.85
CA ILE A 145 -37.89 -4.36 -13.68
C ILE A 145 -37.88 -5.83 -14.13
N GLU A 146 -38.68 -6.18 -15.11
CA GLU A 146 -38.71 -7.56 -15.64
C GLU A 146 -37.41 -7.94 -16.35
N GLU A 147 -36.77 -7.03 -17.09
CA GLU A 147 -35.44 -7.28 -17.64
C GLU A 147 -34.37 -7.43 -16.56
N LEU A 148 -34.43 -6.62 -15.50
CA LEU A 148 -33.51 -6.70 -14.36
C LEU A 148 -33.65 -8.02 -13.58
N LYS A 149 -34.89 -8.52 -13.38
CA LYS A 149 -35.15 -9.81 -12.73
C LYS A 149 -34.57 -11.00 -13.50
N ASN A 150 -34.37 -10.88 -14.81
CA ASN A 150 -33.81 -11.92 -15.65
C ASN A 150 -32.27 -11.91 -15.71
N ILE A 151 -31.62 -10.96 -15.07
CA ILE A 151 -30.16 -10.92 -14.98
C ILE A 151 -29.69 -11.99 -13.98
N ASP A 152 -28.65 -12.71 -14.35
CA ASP A 152 -28.07 -13.77 -13.53
C ASP A 152 -27.63 -13.28 -12.15
N GLY A 153 -27.98 -14.02 -11.10
CA GLY A 153 -27.68 -13.67 -9.71
C GLY A 153 -28.57 -12.58 -9.09
N VAL A 154 -29.55 -12.04 -9.80
CA VAL A 154 -30.57 -11.14 -9.22
C VAL A 154 -31.61 -11.95 -8.47
N THR A 155 -31.75 -11.73 -7.17
CA THR A 155 -32.70 -12.46 -6.31
C THR A 155 -34.06 -11.78 -6.22
N SER A 156 -34.09 -10.46 -6.22
CA SER A 156 -35.32 -9.68 -6.20
C SER A 156 -35.10 -8.26 -6.71
N VAL A 157 -36.13 -7.72 -7.36
CA VAL A 157 -36.22 -6.31 -7.76
C VAL A 157 -37.54 -5.77 -7.24
N VAL A 158 -37.48 -4.71 -6.45
CA VAL A 158 -38.64 -4.12 -5.78
C VAL A 158 -38.73 -2.65 -6.18
N GLY A 159 -39.75 -2.30 -6.92
CA GLY A 159 -40.11 -0.93 -7.28
C GLY A 159 -41.58 -0.67 -7.00
N LEU A 160 -42.02 0.59 -7.17
CA LEU A 160 -43.40 0.97 -6.92
C LEU A 160 -44.37 0.17 -7.84
N GLU A 161 -44.03 0.05 -9.11
CA GLU A 161 -44.83 -0.67 -10.11
C GLU A 161 -44.85 -2.19 -9.89
N ASP A 162 -43.80 -2.74 -9.27
CA ASP A 162 -43.77 -4.16 -8.91
C ASP A 162 -44.71 -4.49 -7.74
N ILE A 163 -44.80 -3.58 -6.75
CA ILE A 163 -45.70 -3.77 -5.58
C ILE A 163 -47.15 -3.55 -5.93
N LEU A 164 -47.45 -2.55 -6.73
CA LEU A 164 -48.81 -2.13 -7.01
C LEU A 164 -49.39 -2.71 -8.32
N GLY A 165 -48.51 -3.17 -9.19
CA GLY A 165 -48.88 -3.49 -10.55
C GLY A 165 -49.16 -2.22 -11.41
N ALA A 166 -48.79 -2.26 -12.69
CA ALA A 166 -48.89 -1.12 -13.62
C ALA A 166 -50.31 -0.57 -13.85
N ARG A 167 -51.31 -1.10 -13.17
CA ARG A 167 -52.71 -0.75 -13.36
C ARG A 167 -53.30 0.14 -12.25
N ILE A 168 -52.60 0.37 -11.15
CA ILE A 168 -53.10 1.22 -10.05
C ILE A 168 -52.57 2.65 -10.29
N PRO A 169 -53.50 3.63 -10.51
CA PRO A 169 -53.11 5.02 -10.64
C PRO A 169 -52.43 5.54 -9.34
N GLU A 170 -51.37 6.32 -9.48
CA GLU A 170 -50.67 6.92 -8.33
C GLU A 170 -51.54 7.72 -7.39
N SER A 171 -52.67 8.22 -7.88
CA SER A 171 -53.63 8.95 -7.07
C SER A 171 -54.26 8.14 -5.90
N PHE A 172 -54.19 6.82 -5.95
CA PHE A 172 -54.63 5.91 -4.87
C PHE A 172 -53.58 5.62 -3.82
N ILE A 173 -52.34 6.06 -4.05
CA ILE A 173 -51.22 5.83 -3.12
C ILE A 173 -51.15 6.96 -2.09
N PRO A 174 -50.97 6.66 -0.79
CA PRO A 174 -50.74 7.68 0.21
C PRO A 174 -49.54 8.55 -0.15
N LYS A 175 -49.72 9.87 -0.14
CA LYS A 175 -48.65 10.83 -0.52
C LYS A 175 -47.39 10.69 0.31
N GLU A 176 -47.48 10.23 1.53
CA GLU A 176 -46.31 9.99 2.39
C GLU A 176 -45.46 8.78 1.92
N LEU A 177 -46.10 7.76 1.39
CA LEU A 177 -45.43 6.59 0.82
C LEU A 177 -44.80 6.97 -0.51
N LEU A 178 -45.53 7.67 -1.37
CA LEU A 178 -45.03 8.14 -2.65
C LEU A 178 -43.79 9.00 -2.49
N LYS A 179 -43.76 9.92 -1.53
CA LYS A 179 -42.59 10.77 -1.23
C LYS A 179 -41.36 10.02 -0.75
N LYS A 180 -41.53 8.81 -0.22
CA LYS A 180 -40.36 7.97 0.18
C LYS A 180 -39.73 7.27 -1.00
N ILE A 181 -40.50 6.97 -2.03
CA ILE A 181 -40.06 6.25 -3.23
C ILE A 181 -39.74 7.21 -4.36
N LYS A 182 -40.53 8.30 -4.51
CA LYS A 182 -40.31 9.36 -5.51
C LYS A 182 -39.94 10.65 -4.82
N ASN A 183 -38.72 11.10 -4.99
CA ASN A 183 -38.24 12.35 -4.42
C ASN A 183 -37.11 12.95 -5.27
N GLY A 184 -37.04 14.29 -5.31
CA GLY A 184 -35.97 15.00 -6.02
C GLY A 184 -35.95 14.77 -7.54
N GLY A 185 -37.07 14.36 -8.15
CA GLY A 185 -37.15 14.08 -9.58
C GLY A 185 -36.72 12.65 -9.95
N TYR A 186 -36.53 11.76 -8.95
CA TYR A 186 -36.17 10.37 -9.17
C TYR A 186 -37.11 9.42 -8.44
N GLU A 187 -37.26 8.23 -9.01
CA GLU A 187 -37.90 7.08 -8.41
C GLU A 187 -36.83 6.04 -8.04
N GLU A 188 -36.97 5.46 -6.84
CA GLU A 188 -36.05 4.47 -6.26
C GLU A 188 -36.57 3.05 -6.54
N ILE A 189 -35.68 2.20 -7.06
CA ILE A 189 -35.91 0.77 -7.25
C ILE A 189 -34.78 0.03 -6.52
N MET A 190 -35.15 -0.92 -5.66
CA MET A 190 -34.20 -1.74 -4.91
C MET A 190 -33.98 -3.06 -5.64
N LEU A 191 -32.72 -3.44 -5.81
CA LEU A 191 -32.30 -4.69 -6.43
C LEU A 191 -31.36 -5.45 -5.50
N ASN A 192 -31.71 -6.70 -5.17
CA ASN A 192 -30.89 -7.58 -4.36
C ASN A 192 -30.20 -8.62 -5.23
N SER A 193 -28.96 -8.94 -4.89
CA SER A 193 -28.13 -9.92 -5.58
C SER A 193 -27.63 -11.00 -4.62
N GLU A 194 -27.49 -12.22 -5.13
CA GLU A 194 -26.83 -13.33 -4.44
C GLU A 194 -25.30 -13.27 -4.54
N TYR A 195 -24.75 -12.38 -5.37
CA TYR A 195 -23.32 -12.22 -5.51
C TYR A 195 -22.76 -11.26 -4.44
N LYS A 196 -21.58 -11.63 -3.91
CA LYS A 196 -20.88 -10.79 -2.92
C LYS A 196 -20.39 -9.50 -3.58
N SER A 197 -20.49 -8.39 -2.86
CA SER A 197 -19.77 -7.16 -3.22
C SER A 197 -18.28 -7.47 -3.41
N ALA A 198 -17.63 -6.88 -4.39
CA ALA A 198 -16.24 -7.14 -4.76
C ALA A 198 -15.94 -8.54 -5.34
N SER A 199 -16.91 -9.23 -5.91
CA SER A 199 -16.68 -10.47 -6.68
C SER A 199 -16.66 -10.18 -8.19
N ASP A 200 -15.97 -11.04 -8.95
CA ASP A 200 -15.94 -10.91 -10.42
C ASP A 200 -17.34 -11.06 -11.04
N GLU A 201 -18.18 -11.89 -10.42
CA GLU A 201 -19.56 -12.13 -10.83
C GLU A 201 -20.40 -10.85 -10.68
N VAL A 202 -20.28 -10.14 -9.54
CA VAL A 202 -21.02 -8.88 -9.33
C VAL A 202 -20.55 -7.78 -10.29
N ALA A 203 -19.26 -7.75 -10.62
CA ALA A 203 -18.72 -6.79 -11.59
C ALA A 203 -19.33 -6.97 -13.00
N VAL A 204 -19.54 -8.22 -13.42
CA VAL A 204 -20.23 -8.55 -14.68
C VAL A 204 -21.71 -8.18 -14.58
N GLN A 205 -22.39 -8.57 -13.50
CA GLN A 205 -23.78 -8.28 -13.23
C GLN A 205 -24.07 -6.78 -13.24
N LEU A 206 -23.22 -5.95 -12.60
CA LEU A 206 -23.38 -4.49 -12.57
C LEU A 206 -23.29 -3.86 -13.98
N LYS A 207 -22.46 -4.40 -14.86
CA LYS A 207 -22.41 -3.95 -16.27
C LYS A 207 -23.73 -4.24 -17.00
N GLU A 208 -24.32 -5.41 -16.75
CA GLU A 208 -25.62 -5.76 -17.33
C GLU A 208 -26.75 -4.91 -16.73
N ILE A 209 -26.78 -4.72 -15.40
CA ILE A 209 -27.72 -3.82 -14.72
C ILE A 209 -27.64 -2.41 -15.32
N ASN A 210 -26.45 -1.83 -15.39
CA ASN A 210 -26.24 -0.51 -15.95
C ASN A 210 -26.70 -0.42 -17.42
N LYS A 211 -26.46 -1.47 -18.21
CA LYS A 211 -26.90 -1.54 -19.61
C LYS A 211 -28.42 -1.51 -19.71
N VAL A 212 -29.12 -2.28 -18.88
CA VAL A 212 -30.59 -2.29 -18.84
C VAL A 212 -31.12 -0.93 -18.38
N VAL A 213 -30.60 -0.38 -17.26
CA VAL A 213 -31.02 0.94 -16.76
C VAL A 213 -30.84 2.02 -17.82
N LYS A 214 -29.65 2.11 -18.44
CA LYS A 214 -29.37 3.11 -19.50
C LYS A 214 -30.17 2.94 -20.79
N LYS A 215 -30.73 1.77 -21.05
CA LYS A 215 -31.64 1.52 -22.18
C LYS A 215 -32.97 2.26 -21.98
N TYR A 216 -33.49 2.33 -20.75
CA TYR A 216 -34.75 2.96 -20.40
C TYR A 216 -34.58 4.42 -19.98
N ASP A 217 -33.54 4.70 -19.18
CA ASP A 217 -33.18 6.05 -18.73
C ASP A 217 -31.69 6.30 -18.89
N LYS A 218 -31.34 7.22 -19.81
CA LYS A 218 -29.92 7.60 -20.04
C LYS A 218 -29.29 8.26 -18.83
N GLU A 219 -30.07 8.91 -17.96
CA GLU A 219 -29.62 9.58 -16.77
C GLU A 219 -29.78 8.69 -15.51
N GLY A 220 -30.42 7.54 -15.62
CA GLY A 220 -30.60 6.59 -14.51
C GLY A 220 -29.26 6.24 -13.86
N LEU A 221 -29.25 6.12 -12.54
CA LEU A 221 -28.06 5.87 -11.72
C LEU A 221 -28.21 4.55 -10.99
N VAL A 222 -27.10 3.83 -10.86
CA VAL A 222 -27.02 2.60 -10.06
C VAL A 222 -26.04 2.86 -8.92
N GLY A 223 -26.55 2.80 -7.69
CA GLY A 223 -25.80 3.00 -6.46
C GLY A 223 -25.97 1.81 -5.52
N GLY A 224 -25.33 1.86 -4.37
CA GLY A 224 -25.38 0.81 -3.35
C GLY A 224 -24.01 0.23 -3.04
N GLU A 225 -23.97 -0.86 -2.28
CA GLU A 225 -22.72 -1.45 -1.77
C GLU A 225 -21.86 -1.99 -2.91
N ALA A 226 -22.41 -2.76 -3.82
CA ALA A 226 -21.64 -3.38 -4.89
C ALA A 226 -21.12 -2.36 -5.94
N PRO A 227 -21.92 -1.40 -6.47
CA PRO A 227 -21.43 -0.35 -7.35
C PRO A 227 -20.33 0.50 -6.68
N LEU A 228 -20.52 0.88 -5.42
CA LEU A 228 -19.52 1.65 -4.68
C LEU A 228 -18.20 0.88 -4.54
N THR A 229 -18.27 -0.42 -4.30
CA THR A 229 -17.10 -1.28 -4.18
C THR A 229 -16.39 -1.44 -5.53
N GLU A 230 -17.10 -1.57 -6.65
CA GLU A 230 -16.52 -1.66 -8.00
C GLU A 230 -15.83 -0.35 -8.39
N ASP A 231 -16.43 0.80 -8.08
CA ASP A 231 -15.80 2.11 -8.26
C ASP A 231 -14.53 2.22 -7.40
N LEU A 232 -14.59 1.75 -6.15
CA LEU A 232 -13.44 1.73 -5.23
C LEU A 232 -12.29 0.86 -5.77
N ILE A 233 -12.58 -0.33 -6.32
CA ILE A 233 -11.59 -1.19 -6.96
C ILE A 233 -10.90 -0.45 -8.11
N THR A 234 -11.68 0.15 -9.00
CA THR A 234 -11.17 0.88 -10.16
C THR A 234 -10.29 2.07 -9.75
N ILE A 235 -10.72 2.84 -8.76
CA ILE A 235 -9.96 3.98 -8.23
C ILE A 235 -8.68 3.48 -7.53
N ALA A 236 -8.78 2.44 -6.71
CA ALA A 236 -7.64 1.88 -5.97
C ALA A 236 -6.54 1.38 -6.92
N ASP A 237 -6.89 0.69 -8.00
CA ASP A 237 -5.93 0.20 -9.00
C ASP A 237 -5.21 1.36 -9.72
N ASN A 238 -5.95 2.42 -10.05
CA ASN A 238 -5.37 3.61 -10.65
C ASN A 238 -4.46 4.36 -9.67
N ASP A 239 -4.90 4.51 -8.43
CA ASP A 239 -4.14 5.16 -7.37
C ASP A 239 -2.85 4.39 -7.06
N PHE A 240 -2.91 3.06 -7.00
CA PHE A 240 -1.71 2.23 -6.83
C PHE A 240 -0.64 2.53 -7.88
N LYS A 241 -1.03 2.57 -9.17
CA LYS A 241 -0.10 2.86 -10.27
C LYS A 241 0.45 4.29 -10.20
N LYS A 242 -0.41 5.29 -9.92
CA LYS A 242 -0.01 6.70 -9.81
C LYS A 242 0.97 6.90 -8.65
N VAL A 243 0.62 6.40 -7.47
CA VAL A 243 1.41 6.57 -6.24
C VAL A 243 2.76 5.85 -6.35
N ASN A 244 2.76 4.60 -6.82
CA ASN A 244 4.00 3.84 -6.98
C ASN A 244 4.96 4.56 -7.94
N THR A 245 4.47 4.98 -9.10
CA THR A 245 5.27 5.72 -10.08
C THR A 245 5.80 7.05 -9.52
N ALA A 246 4.94 7.81 -8.84
CA ALA A 246 5.32 9.09 -8.24
C ALA A 246 6.35 8.92 -7.11
N SER A 247 6.19 7.91 -6.27
CA SER A 247 7.13 7.60 -5.17
C SER A 247 8.51 7.21 -5.70
N ILE A 248 8.55 6.30 -6.66
CA ILE A 248 9.79 5.87 -7.30
C ILE A 248 10.49 7.08 -7.94
N LEU A 249 9.75 7.91 -8.69
CA LEU A 249 10.30 9.09 -9.35
C LEU A 249 10.83 10.12 -8.35
N ALA A 250 10.08 10.42 -7.29
CA ALA A 250 10.49 11.37 -6.26
C ALA A 250 11.79 10.90 -5.56
N ILE A 251 11.84 9.64 -5.16
CA ILE A 251 13.02 9.08 -4.50
C ILE A 251 14.21 8.98 -5.48
N PHE A 252 13.97 8.59 -6.72
CA PHE A 252 14.98 8.61 -7.77
C PHE A 252 15.63 9.99 -7.92
N ILE A 253 14.83 11.04 -8.01
CA ILE A 253 15.29 12.42 -8.14
C ILE A 253 16.13 12.82 -6.92
N ILE A 254 15.66 12.53 -5.70
CA ILE A 254 16.39 12.88 -4.48
C ILE A 254 17.76 12.19 -4.44
N ILE A 255 17.80 10.87 -4.70
CA ILE A 255 19.05 10.11 -4.70
C ILE A 255 19.99 10.60 -5.80
N LEU A 256 19.45 10.97 -6.97
CA LEU A 256 20.22 11.54 -8.09
C LEU A 256 20.94 12.83 -7.65
N PHE A 257 20.25 13.71 -6.94
CA PHE A 257 20.87 14.96 -6.41
C PHE A 257 21.88 14.67 -5.29
N VAL A 258 21.58 13.76 -4.38
CA VAL A 258 22.46 13.39 -3.25
C VAL A 258 23.77 12.83 -3.75
N PHE A 259 23.72 11.84 -4.64
CA PHE A 259 24.93 11.14 -5.14
C PHE A 259 25.51 11.73 -6.42
N LYS A 260 24.83 12.69 -7.04
CA LYS A 260 25.21 13.27 -8.35
C LYS A 260 25.55 12.17 -9.37
N SER A 261 24.71 11.15 -9.42
CA SER A 261 24.89 9.92 -10.16
C SER A 261 23.56 9.45 -10.74
N ILE A 262 23.57 8.99 -11.99
CA ILE A 262 22.37 8.43 -12.64
C ILE A 262 22.19 6.95 -12.30
N SER A 263 23.29 6.20 -12.16
CA SER A 263 23.22 4.75 -11.92
C SER A 263 22.88 4.39 -10.48
N VAL A 264 23.36 5.15 -9.50
CA VAL A 264 23.12 4.88 -8.08
C VAL A 264 21.61 4.85 -7.74
N PRO A 265 20.79 5.84 -8.14
CA PRO A 265 19.34 5.77 -7.91
C PRO A 265 18.70 4.50 -8.46
N ILE A 266 19.07 4.10 -9.70
CA ILE A 266 18.53 2.89 -10.33
C ILE A 266 18.84 1.65 -9.48
N LEU A 267 20.09 1.50 -9.05
CA LEU A 267 20.52 0.33 -8.28
C LEU A 267 19.87 0.29 -6.88
N LEU A 268 19.75 1.43 -6.23
CA LEU A 268 19.10 1.51 -4.91
C LEU A 268 17.61 1.22 -5.00
N VAL A 269 16.91 1.84 -5.95
CA VAL A 269 15.47 1.58 -6.16
C VAL A 269 15.23 0.12 -6.50
N LEU A 270 16.01 -0.50 -7.38
CA LEU A 270 15.88 -1.92 -7.69
C LEU A 270 16.05 -2.82 -6.47
N ALA A 271 17.00 -2.52 -5.59
CA ALA A 271 17.17 -3.28 -4.35
C ALA A 271 15.99 -3.13 -3.39
N ILE A 272 15.42 -1.93 -3.30
CA ILE A 272 14.27 -1.67 -2.42
C ILE A 272 13.00 -2.29 -3.01
N GLU A 273 12.78 -2.18 -4.32
CA GLU A 273 11.65 -2.82 -5.02
C GLU A 273 11.69 -4.35 -4.84
N LEU A 274 12.86 -4.98 -4.89
CA LEU A 274 13.00 -6.39 -4.55
C LEU A 274 12.43 -6.70 -3.15
N ALA A 275 12.77 -5.87 -2.16
CA ALA A 275 12.25 -6.06 -0.79
C ALA A 275 10.74 -5.85 -0.71
N ILE A 276 10.18 -4.88 -1.45
CA ILE A 276 8.75 -4.61 -1.53
C ILE A 276 8.01 -5.79 -2.18
N PHE A 277 8.48 -6.29 -3.33
CA PHE A 277 7.90 -7.45 -4.00
C PHE A 277 7.92 -8.70 -3.13
N ILE A 278 9.01 -8.95 -2.39
CA ILE A 278 9.06 -10.05 -1.42
C ILE A 278 7.99 -9.86 -0.35
N ASN A 279 7.90 -8.67 0.22
CA ASN A 279 6.95 -8.37 1.30
C ASN A 279 5.50 -8.54 0.85
N LEU A 280 5.13 -7.93 -0.26
CA LEU A 280 3.76 -7.98 -0.79
C LEU A 280 3.43 -9.33 -1.45
N GLY A 281 4.43 -10.11 -1.83
CA GLY A 281 4.24 -11.46 -2.40
C GLY A 281 4.00 -12.56 -1.38
N ILE A 282 4.46 -12.40 -0.13
CA ILE A 282 4.29 -13.42 0.92
C ILE A 282 2.82 -13.79 1.16
N PRO A 283 1.84 -12.86 1.21
CA PRO A 283 0.43 -13.18 1.42
C PRO A 283 -0.11 -14.20 0.42
N TYR A 284 0.29 -14.14 -0.84
CA TYR A 284 -0.10 -15.13 -1.84
C TYR A 284 0.30 -16.57 -1.44
N TYR A 285 1.54 -16.76 -0.97
CA TYR A 285 2.06 -18.07 -0.57
C TYR A 285 1.51 -18.55 0.78
N THR A 286 1.08 -17.64 1.64
CA THR A 286 0.46 -17.95 2.93
C THR A 286 -1.06 -18.09 2.87
N GLY A 287 -1.68 -17.79 1.72
CA GLY A 287 -3.12 -17.78 1.55
C GLY A 287 -3.83 -16.63 2.29
N SER A 288 -3.08 -15.61 2.71
CA SER A 288 -3.64 -14.46 3.42
C SER A 288 -4.20 -13.44 2.43
N VAL A 289 -5.35 -12.86 2.76
CA VAL A 289 -5.96 -11.74 2.02
C VAL A 289 -5.62 -10.44 2.75
N ILE A 290 -5.24 -9.40 2.03
CA ILE A 290 -4.84 -8.13 2.64
C ILE A 290 -5.83 -7.01 2.28
N PRO A 291 -6.03 -6.01 3.15
CA PRO A 291 -6.85 -4.84 2.82
C PRO A 291 -6.25 -4.07 1.62
N PHE A 292 -7.09 -3.57 0.72
CA PHE A 292 -6.63 -2.81 -0.44
C PHE A 292 -5.76 -1.60 -0.06
N VAL A 293 -6.10 -0.92 1.03
CA VAL A 293 -5.33 0.22 1.55
C VAL A 293 -3.90 -0.20 1.87
N SER A 294 -3.72 -1.38 2.47
CA SER A 294 -2.39 -1.89 2.81
C SER A 294 -1.53 -2.14 1.56
N SER A 295 -2.10 -2.65 0.48
CA SER A 295 -1.35 -2.91 -0.76
C SER A 295 -0.81 -1.62 -1.39
N ILE A 296 -1.63 -0.55 -1.39
CA ILE A 296 -1.25 0.75 -1.98
C ILE A 296 -0.21 1.46 -1.10
N VAL A 297 -0.48 1.52 0.20
CA VAL A 297 0.27 2.36 1.14
C VAL A 297 1.61 1.73 1.51
N ILE A 298 1.68 0.39 1.63
CA ILE A 298 2.90 -0.31 2.05
C ILE A 298 4.06 -0.10 1.08
N GLY A 299 3.84 -0.20 -0.23
CA GLY A 299 4.91 0.04 -1.22
C GLY A 299 5.59 1.37 -0.99
N THR A 300 4.80 2.43 -0.86
CA THR A 300 5.30 3.79 -0.67
C THR A 300 5.94 4.01 0.69
N ILE A 301 5.32 3.51 1.76
CA ILE A 301 5.88 3.63 3.13
C ILE A 301 7.18 2.85 3.22
N GLN A 302 7.22 1.62 2.74
CA GLN A 302 8.42 0.79 2.79
C GLN A 302 9.55 1.42 1.95
N LEU A 303 9.24 1.91 0.75
CA LEU A 303 10.19 2.64 -0.09
C LEU A 303 10.76 3.87 0.65
N GLY A 304 9.91 4.70 1.22
CA GLY A 304 10.32 5.92 1.94
C GLY A 304 11.07 5.66 3.25
N ALA A 305 10.66 4.65 4.02
CA ALA A 305 11.25 4.36 5.33
C ALA A 305 12.56 3.55 5.26
N THR A 306 12.78 2.80 4.18
CA THR A 306 13.94 1.90 4.08
C THR A 306 15.02 2.37 3.12
N VAL A 307 14.73 3.37 2.30
CA VAL A 307 15.73 3.97 1.39
C VAL A 307 16.89 4.59 2.17
N ASP A 308 16.67 5.08 3.37
CA ASP A 308 17.71 5.66 4.22
C ASP A 308 18.79 4.64 4.60
N TYR A 309 18.44 3.35 4.74
CA TYR A 309 19.42 2.29 4.97
C TYR A 309 20.34 2.09 3.76
N ALA A 310 19.77 2.14 2.56
CA ALA A 310 20.51 2.03 1.31
C ALA A 310 21.42 3.26 1.09
N ILE A 311 20.91 4.45 1.36
CA ILE A 311 21.68 5.70 1.29
C ILE A 311 22.84 5.65 2.26
N LEU A 312 22.62 5.28 3.53
CA LEU A 312 23.65 5.20 4.56
C LEU A 312 24.81 4.27 4.14
N LEU A 313 24.48 3.06 3.70
CA LEU A 313 25.50 2.10 3.24
C LEU A 313 26.26 2.61 2.02
N THR A 314 25.53 3.18 1.05
CA THR A 314 26.12 3.65 -0.21
C THR A 314 26.97 4.89 -0.01
N SER A 315 26.57 5.83 0.85
CA SER A 315 27.39 7.00 1.21
C SER A 315 28.68 6.57 1.90
N ARG A 316 28.57 5.63 2.83
CA ARG A 316 29.78 5.10 3.49
C ARG A 316 30.70 4.35 2.52
N PHE A 317 30.15 3.58 1.61
CA PHE A 317 30.92 2.95 0.54
C PHE A 317 31.63 3.98 -0.35
N GLN A 318 30.95 5.06 -0.71
CA GLN A 318 31.53 6.15 -1.49
C GLN A 318 32.71 6.82 -0.77
N GLU A 319 32.56 7.15 0.52
CA GLU A 319 33.62 7.73 1.35
C GLU A 319 34.84 6.82 1.41
N GLU A 320 34.64 5.54 1.73
CA GLU A 320 35.71 4.58 1.87
C GLU A 320 36.38 4.25 0.53
N LEU A 321 35.64 4.28 -0.57
CA LEU A 321 36.20 4.07 -1.91
C LEU A 321 37.16 5.20 -2.30
N ALA A 322 36.82 6.44 -1.94
CA ALA A 322 37.67 7.59 -2.16
C ALA A 322 39.00 7.51 -1.35
N LEU A 323 38.96 6.89 -0.16
CA LEU A 323 40.12 6.76 0.72
C LEU A 323 41.02 5.56 0.36
N THR A 324 40.41 4.42 0.01
CA THR A 324 41.17 3.15 -0.13
C THR A 324 41.52 2.79 -1.57
N ASN A 325 40.84 3.37 -2.56
CA ASN A 325 40.95 3.00 -3.98
C ASN A 325 40.68 1.51 -4.29
N ASP A 326 40.27 0.72 -3.28
CA ASP A 326 39.94 -0.70 -3.39
C ASP A 326 38.48 -0.91 -3.02
N LYS A 327 37.65 -1.30 -3.99
CA LYS A 327 36.21 -1.49 -3.81
C LYS A 327 35.86 -2.56 -2.80
N VAL A 328 36.63 -3.64 -2.72
CA VAL A 328 36.36 -4.75 -1.79
C VAL A 328 36.66 -4.31 -0.36
N LYS A 329 37.79 -3.65 -0.16
CA LYS A 329 38.17 -3.09 1.13
C LYS A 329 37.21 -1.98 1.56
N ALA A 330 36.87 -1.07 0.67
CA ALA A 330 35.90 0.02 0.93
C ALA A 330 34.55 -0.52 1.36
N MET A 331 33.98 -1.50 0.62
CA MET A 331 32.69 -2.09 0.96
C MET A 331 32.75 -2.89 2.27
N THR A 332 33.85 -3.56 2.56
CA THR A 332 34.04 -4.26 3.84
C THR A 332 33.98 -3.29 5.02
N ILE A 333 34.66 -2.14 4.92
CA ILE A 333 34.64 -1.10 5.97
C ILE A 333 33.25 -0.47 6.08
N ALA A 334 32.63 -0.15 4.94
CA ALA A 334 31.27 0.41 4.91
C ALA A 334 30.26 -0.50 5.58
N LEU A 335 30.29 -1.81 5.33
CA LEU A 335 29.44 -2.78 5.99
C LEU A 335 29.73 -2.86 7.50
N LYS A 336 30.99 -2.97 7.91
CA LYS A 336 31.40 -3.05 9.33
C LYS A 336 30.90 -1.84 10.13
N THR A 337 30.91 -0.66 9.53
CA THR A 337 30.53 0.59 10.19
C THR A 337 29.03 0.87 10.16
N SER A 338 28.34 0.55 9.03
CA SER A 338 26.92 0.89 8.83
C SER A 338 25.96 -0.17 9.35
N SER A 339 26.35 -1.46 9.34
CA SER A 339 25.43 -2.57 9.68
C SER A 339 24.76 -2.41 11.03
N ARG A 340 25.48 -1.93 12.05
CA ARG A 340 24.90 -1.72 13.37
C ARG A 340 23.77 -0.70 13.35
N SER A 341 23.97 0.44 12.68
CA SER A 341 22.95 1.49 12.56
C SER A 341 21.75 1.00 11.79
N ILE A 342 21.97 0.29 10.69
CA ILE A 342 20.90 -0.28 9.86
C ILE A 342 20.08 -1.29 10.65
N VAL A 343 20.72 -2.23 11.35
CA VAL A 343 20.04 -3.24 12.17
C VAL A 343 19.26 -2.59 13.32
N THR A 344 19.88 -1.64 14.03
CA THR A 344 19.19 -0.94 15.13
C THR A 344 17.95 -0.20 14.62
N SER A 345 18.07 0.53 13.52
CA SER A 345 16.97 1.29 12.93
C SER A 345 15.83 0.37 12.45
N ALA A 346 16.18 -0.71 11.76
CA ALA A 346 15.20 -1.69 11.27
C ALA A 346 14.47 -2.40 12.42
N LEU A 347 15.20 -2.81 13.48
CA LEU A 347 14.60 -3.45 14.65
C LEU A 347 13.73 -2.48 15.45
N THR A 348 14.09 -1.20 15.54
CA THR A 348 13.28 -0.18 16.21
C THR A 348 11.96 0.03 15.45
N PHE A 349 12.04 0.17 14.12
CA PHE A 349 10.85 0.30 13.28
C PHE A 349 9.97 -0.96 13.33
N PHE A 350 10.60 -2.14 13.26
CA PHE A 350 9.91 -3.42 13.45
C PHE A 350 9.16 -3.48 14.78
N ALA A 351 9.83 -3.19 15.89
CA ALA A 351 9.21 -3.29 17.21
C ALA A 351 8.05 -2.31 17.38
N ALA A 352 8.21 -1.07 16.90
CA ALA A 352 7.16 -0.06 16.96
C ALA A 352 5.91 -0.47 16.16
N THR A 353 6.09 -0.96 14.94
CA THR A 353 4.95 -1.35 14.08
C THR A 353 4.37 -2.70 14.47
N ALA A 354 5.19 -3.71 14.80
CA ALA A 354 4.72 -5.01 15.26
C ALA A 354 3.90 -4.91 16.55
N GLY A 355 4.32 -4.06 17.48
CA GLY A 355 3.56 -3.82 18.71
C GLY A 355 2.13 -3.35 18.45
N VAL A 356 1.97 -2.37 17.55
CA VAL A 356 0.63 -1.90 17.14
C VAL A 356 -0.14 -3.00 16.40
N GLY A 357 0.52 -3.71 15.49
CA GLY A 357 -0.10 -4.79 14.72
C GLY A 357 -0.62 -5.95 15.57
N ILE A 358 0.02 -6.25 16.70
CA ILE A 358 -0.40 -7.32 17.61
C ILE A 358 -1.55 -6.89 18.53
N ILE A 359 -1.56 -5.61 18.96
CA ILE A 359 -2.51 -5.11 19.95
C ILE A 359 -3.81 -4.61 19.30
N SER A 360 -3.78 -4.20 18.03
CA SER A 360 -4.94 -3.63 17.36
C SER A 360 -6.03 -4.65 17.08
N ASP A 361 -7.25 -4.38 17.53
CA ASP A 361 -8.45 -5.17 17.22
C ASP A 361 -9.04 -4.85 15.82
N ILE A 362 -8.59 -3.74 15.20
CA ILE A 362 -9.00 -3.37 13.85
C ILE A 362 -8.09 -4.06 12.85
N GLU A 363 -8.62 -5.01 12.08
CA GLU A 363 -7.84 -5.86 11.17
C GLU A 363 -7.05 -5.05 10.12
N MET A 364 -7.63 -3.96 9.61
CA MET A 364 -6.96 -3.09 8.65
C MET A 364 -5.69 -2.45 9.24
N ILE A 365 -5.74 -1.98 10.50
CA ILE A 365 -4.59 -1.38 11.19
C ILE A 365 -3.56 -2.46 11.52
N SER A 366 -4.01 -3.59 12.05
CA SER A 366 -3.18 -4.75 12.36
C SER A 366 -2.42 -5.23 11.13
N SER A 367 -3.13 -5.47 10.02
CA SER A 367 -2.56 -5.93 8.75
C SER A 367 -1.52 -4.94 8.20
N LEU A 368 -1.84 -3.64 8.18
CA LEU A 368 -0.93 -2.59 7.74
C LEU A 368 0.37 -2.59 8.58
N CYS A 369 0.24 -2.62 9.90
CA CYS A 369 1.38 -2.58 10.82
C CYS A 369 2.24 -3.85 10.76
N ILE A 370 1.63 -5.03 10.60
CA ILE A 370 2.35 -6.30 10.40
C ILE A 370 3.10 -6.30 9.06
N LEU A 371 2.48 -5.81 7.99
CA LEU A 371 3.14 -5.67 6.70
C LEU A 371 4.33 -4.69 6.76
N MET A 372 4.18 -3.57 7.47
CA MET A 372 5.27 -2.61 7.69
C MET A 372 6.42 -3.22 8.49
N SER A 373 6.12 -3.91 9.57
CA SER A 373 7.12 -4.55 10.42
C SER A 373 7.91 -5.61 9.65
N ARG A 374 7.21 -6.49 8.93
CA ARG A 374 7.83 -7.50 8.08
C ARG A 374 8.68 -6.85 6.97
N GLY A 375 8.15 -5.80 6.33
CA GLY A 375 8.84 -5.03 5.30
C GLY A 375 10.17 -4.43 5.78
N ALA A 376 10.23 -3.92 7.02
CA ALA A 376 11.45 -3.40 7.61
C ALA A 376 12.55 -4.46 7.73
N ILE A 377 12.18 -5.66 8.20
CA ILE A 377 13.13 -6.77 8.34
C ILE A 377 13.61 -7.27 6.96
N ILE A 378 12.69 -7.46 6.01
CA ILE A 378 13.04 -7.89 4.64
C ILE A 378 13.97 -6.86 3.98
N SER A 379 13.65 -5.57 4.07
CA SER A 379 14.50 -4.50 3.52
C SER A 379 15.87 -4.48 4.16
N MET A 380 15.96 -4.64 5.47
CA MET A 380 17.25 -4.76 6.17
C MET A 380 18.10 -5.90 5.59
N PHE A 381 17.51 -7.08 5.39
CA PHE A 381 18.24 -8.21 4.82
C PHE A 381 18.65 -7.93 3.37
N VAL A 382 17.78 -7.42 2.52
CA VAL A 382 18.12 -7.10 1.14
C VAL A 382 19.26 -6.06 1.07
N ILE A 383 19.19 -5.02 1.90
CA ILE A 383 20.20 -3.96 1.91
C ILE A 383 21.53 -4.44 2.47
N LEU A 384 21.55 -5.30 3.47
CA LEU A 384 22.81 -5.80 4.02
C LEU A 384 23.44 -6.92 3.19
N PHE A 385 22.64 -7.79 2.55
CA PHE A 385 23.14 -8.98 1.86
C PHE A 385 23.19 -8.86 0.33
N VAL A 386 22.23 -8.17 -0.29
CA VAL A 386 22.12 -8.10 -1.75
C VAL A 386 22.73 -6.81 -2.31
N LEU A 387 22.41 -5.65 -1.71
CA LEU A 387 22.87 -4.35 -2.19
C LEU A 387 24.40 -4.21 -2.27
N PRO A 388 25.22 -4.69 -1.31
CA PRO A 388 26.69 -4.62 -1.42
C PRO A 388 27.21 -5.32 -2.66
N GLY A 389 26.63 -6.47 -2.99
CA GLY A 389 26.98 -7.21 -4.19
C GLY A 389 26.63 -6.46 -5.48
N ILE A 390 25.45 -5.86 -5.53
CA ILE A 390 25.02 -5.03 -6.67
C ILE A 390 25.99 -3.86 -6.87
N LEU A 391 26.32 -3.13 -5.81
CA LEU A 391 27.24 -1.99 -5.88
C LEU A 391 28.66 -2.40 -6.31
N LEU A 392 29.17 -3.54 -5.82
CA LEU A 392 30.48 -4.07 -6.22
C LEU A 392 30.53 -4.52 -7.67
N LEU A 393 29.47 -5.15 -8.17
CA LEU A 393 29.39 -5.60 -9.56
C LEU A 393 29.24 -4.43 -10.53
N CYS A 394 28.50 -3.40 -10.14
CA CYS A 394 28.22 -2.22 -10.95
C CYS A 394 29.19 -1.05 -10.70
N GLU A 395 30.27 -1.25 -9.93
CA GLU A 395 31.23 -0.17 -9.57
C GLU A 395 31.73 0.60 -10.79
N LYS A 396 32.11 -0.08 -11.87
CA LYS A 396 32.58 0.57 -13.10
C LYS A 396 31.52 1.49 -13.73
N LEU A 397 30.25 1.05 -13.71
CA LEU A 397 29.12 1.84 -14.20
C LEU A 397 28.90 3.06 -13.30
N ILE A 398 28.95 2.86 -11.98
CA ILE A 398 28.77 3.94 -10.99
C ILE A 398 29.84 5.02 -11.18
N ILE A 399 31.11 4.65 -11.27
CA ILE A 399 32.21 5.63 -11.48
C ILE A 399 32.05 6.38 -12.80
N LYS A 400 31.65 5.70 -13.88
CA LYS A 400 31.46 6.33 -15.20
C LYS A 400 30.31 7.35 -15.24
N THR A 401 29.26 7.12 -14.46
CA THR A 401 28.02 7.92 -14.47
C THR A 401 27.86 8.87 -13.29
N SER A 402 28.85 8.93 -12.40
CA SER A 402 28.82 9.73 -11.17
C SER A 402 29.91 10.79 -11.17
N LYS A 403 29.54 12.01 -10.76
CA LYS A 403 30.53 13.07 -10.51
C LYS A 403 31.17 12.97 -9.11
N SER A 404 30.55 12.25 -8.19
CA SER A 404 30.93 12.18 -6.78
C SER A 404 31.66 10.87 -6.40
N PHE A 405 31.61 9.84 -7.22
CA PHE A 405 32.41 8.62 -7.05
C PHE A 405 33.73 8.75 -7.81
N VAL A 406 34.63 9.56 -7.29
CA VAL A 406 35.96 9.77 -7.89
C VAL A 406 36.96 8.88 -7.17
N LYS A 407 37.68 8.05 -7.92
CA LYS A 407 38.92 7.46 -7.40
C LYS A 407 39.90 8.60 -7.23
N SER A 408 40.51 8.74 -6.06
CA SER A 408 41.61 9.69 -5.85
C SER A 408 42.75 9.34 -6.82
N THR A 409 42.87 10.11 -7.87
CA THR A 409 44.00 10.01 -8.82
C THR A 409 45.17 10.89 -8.41
N GLU A 410 45.08 11.59 -7.30
CA GLU A 410 46.16 12.39 -6.78
C GLU A 410 46.74 11.74 -5.53
N GLY A 411 47.83 11.05 -5.71
CA GLY A 411 48.72 10.67 -4.63
C GLY A 411 49.15 11.93 -3.88
N VAL A 412 49.11 11.84 -2.60
CA VAL A 412 49.77 12.70 -1.65
C VAL A 412 51.16 13.13 -2.21
N LYS A 413 51.28 14.42 -2.54
CA LYS A 413 52.54 15.12 -2.48
C LYS A 413 52.69 15.73 -1.10
#